data_b723694a8f66f7c12a091ece7828ae0a
#
_entry.id   b723694a8f66f7c12a091ece7828ae0a
#
_cell.length_a   1.000
_cell.length_b   1.000
_cell.length_c   1.000
_cell.angle_alpha   90.00
_cell.angle_beta   90.00
_cell.angle_gamma   90.00
#
_symmetry.space_group_name_H-M   'P 1'
#
loop_
_entity.id
_entity.type
_entity.pdbx_description
1 polymer ?
#
loop_
_entity_poly.entity_id
_entity_poly.type
_entity_poly.pdbx_seq_one_letter_code
_entity_poly.pdbx_strand_id
1 'polypeptide(L)'
;MTKCLETFMKENAPKIDKTLHALIDELSIPSELKKSMIYSINAGGKRVRPLLVLATLDDLDIQLDDAYIVACAVELIHTYSLIHDDLPAMDDDDYRRGKLTNHKVFGDALAILAGDAMQALAFQCLTRTASLAPTQQVELIRLLSEASGAEGMVGGQVLDLEGEARSLNVDELEAIHVRKTGALLSFSIEAGAILAQLCDDKKGQLKRYAHHIGLAFQIK
;
A
#
# COMPACT_ATOMS: atom_id res chain seq x y z
N MET A 1 18.91 -20.63 -3.42
CA MET A 1 18.26 -20.72 -4.75
C MET A 1 17.17 -19.67 -4.80
N THR A 2 17.27 -18.68 -5.67
CA THR A 2 16.25 -17.65 -5.85
C THR A 2 14.96 -18.33 -6.32
N LYS A 3 13.87 -18.22 -5.56
CA LYS A 3 12.56 -18.72 -5.98
C LYS A 3 12.14 -18.03 -7.27
N CYS A 4 11.52 -18.76 -8.20
CA CYS A 4 10.88 -18.12 -9.35
C CYS A 4 9.81 -17.15 -8.85
N LEU A 5 9.75 -15.94 -9.42
CA LEU A 5 8.79 -14.88 -9.05
C LEU A 5 7.36 -15.40 -8.97
N GLU A 6 6.93 -16.20 -9.93
CA GLU A 6 5.58 -16.79 -9.94
C GLU A 6 5.31 -17.69 -8.73
N THR A 7 6.30 -18.48 -8.31
CA THR A 7 6.17 -19.34 -7.13
C THR A 7 6.08 -18.50 -5.86
N PHE A 8 6.95 -17.48 -5.74
CA PHE A 8 6.91 -16.55 -4.62
C PHE A 8 5.55 -15.84 -4.49
N MET A 9 5.01 -15.33 -5.60
CA MET A 9 3.69 -14.69 -5.62
C MET A 9 2.56 -15.66 -5.24
N LYS A 10 2.56 -16.87 -5.81
CA LYS A 10 1.54 -17.91 -5.51
C LYS A 10 1.54 -18.34 -4.04
N GLU A 11 2.71 -18.37 -3.41
CA GLU A 11 2.84 -18.76 -2.00
C GLU A 11 2.43 -17.63 -1.04
N ASN A 12 2.73 -16.38 -1.38
CA ASN A 12 2.59 -15.26 -0.44
C ASN A 12 1.29 -14.46 -0.62
N ALA A 13 0.76 -14.29 -1.83
CA ALA A 13 -0.47 -13.53 -2.04
C ALA A 13 -1.68 -14.08 -1.24
N PRO A 14 -1.93 -15.41 -1.17
CA PRO A 14 -3.00 -15.93 -0.33
C PRO A 14 -2.80 -15.70 1.18
N LYS A 15 -1.55 -15.66 1.64
CA LYS A 15 -1.24 -15.38 3.05
C LYS A 15 -1.48 -13.92 3.38
N ILE A 16 -1.13 -12.99 2.47
CA ILE A 16 -1.45 -11.56 2.58
C ILE A 16 -2.96 -11.38 2.68
N ASP A 17 -3.73 -11.99 1.75
CA ASP A 17 -5.18 -11.89 1.76
C ASP A 17 -5.79 -12.43 3.07
N LYS A 18 -5.32 -13.58 3.53
CA LYS A 18 -5.75 -14.17 4.81
C LYS A 18 -5.45 -13.23 5.99
N THR A 19 -4.27 -12.61 6.00
CA THR A 19 -3.89 -11.68 7.08
C THR A 19 -4.73 -10.41 7.04
N LEU A 20 -4.99 -9.83 5.85
CA LEU A 20 -5.88 -8.68 5.70
C LEU A 20 -7.29 -8.96 6.23
N HIS A 21 -7.84 -10.13 5.91
CA HIS A 21 -9.14 -10.56 6.44
C HIS A 21 -9.10 -10.69 7.96
N ALA A 22 -8.09 -11.36 8.53
CA ALA A 22 -7.97 -11.53 9.96
C ALA A 22 -7.88 -10.19 10.71
N LEU A 23 -7.08 -9.26 10.20
CA LEU A 23 -6.94 -7.91 10.79
C LEU A 23 -8.28 -7.15 10.86
N ILE A 24 -9.13 -7.29 9.84
CA ILE A 24 -10.44 -6.65 9.83
C ILE A 24 -11.46 -7.43 10.67
N ASP A 25 -11.41 -8.76 10.65
CA ASP A 25 -12.34 -9.61 11.39
C ASP A 25 -12.18 -9.48 12.91
N GLU A 26 -10.98 -9.21 13.39
CA GLU A 26 -10.70 -8.94 14.80
C GLU A 26 -11.31 -7.62 15.31
N LEU A 27 -11.70 -6.71 14.39
CA LEU A 27 -12.25 -5.41 14.80
C LEU A 27 -13.69 -5.54 15.28
N SER A 28 -13.99 -4.91 16.42
CA SER A 28 -15.35 -4.73 16.92
C SER A 28 -15.95 -3.45 16.33
N ILE A 29 -16.44 -3.50 15.10
CA ILE A 29 -16.95 -2.38 14.31
C ILE A 29 -18.33 -2.68 13.73
N PRO A 30 -19.09 -1.65 13.27
CA PRO A 30 -20.38 -1.86 12.61
C PRO A 30 -20.26 -2.83 11.42
N SER A 31 -21.23 -3.72 11.27
CA SER A 31 -21.22 -4.80 10.27
C SER A 31 -21.12 -4.28 8.85
N GLU A 32 -21.80 -3.18 8.51
CA GLU A 32 -21.77 -2.60 7.15
C GLU A 32 -20.40 -2.00 6.82
N LEU A 33 -19.74 -1.36 7.80
CA LEU A 33 -18.36 -0.89 7.62
C LEU A 33 -17.41 -2.07 7.35
N LYS A 34 -17.52 -3.14 8.14
CA LYS A 34 -16.72 -4.36 7.94
C LYS A 34 -16.94 -4.95 6.54
N LYS A 35 -18.20 -5.07 6.09
CA LYS A 35 -18.55 -5.57 4.76
C LYS A 35 -17.94 -4.71 3.65
N SER A 36 -18.01 -3.39 3.78
CA SER A 36 -17.46 -2.44 2.81
C SER A 36 -15.94 -2.56 2.70
N MET A 37 -15.22 -2.62 3.84
CA MET A 37 -13.76 -2.83 3.85
C MET A 37 -13.37 -4.16 3.19
N ILE A 38 -14.00 -5.26 3.59
CA ILE A 38 -13.75 -6.62 3.05
C ILE A 38 -14.07 -6.67 1.55
N TYR A 39 -15.14 -6.00 1.10
CA TYR A 39 -15.51 -5.95 -0.30
C TYR A 39 -14.38 -5.41 -1.18
N SER A 40 -13.75 -4.30 -0.78
CA SER A 40 -12.66 -3.68 -1.54
C SER A 40 -11.39 -4.54 -1.53
N ILE A 41 -11.06 -5.20 -0.42
CA ILE A 41 -9.96 -6.18 -0.39
C ILE A 41 -10.23 -7.33 -1.35
N ASN A 42 -11.47 -7.85 -1.38
CA ASN A 42 -11.91 -8.95 -2.24
C ASN A 42 -12.04 -8.54 -3.73
N ALA A 43 -11.93 -7.26 -4.08
CA ALA A 43 -11.81 -6.85 -5.47
C ALA A 43 -10.52 -7.39 -6.12
N GLY A 44 -9.60 -7.90 -5.31
CA GLY A 44 -8.38 -8.56 -5.75
C GLY A 44 -7.26 -7.58 -6.08
N GLY A 45 -6.29 -8.05 -6.85
CA GLY A 45 -5.11 -7.29 -7.25
C GLY A 45 -3.85 -8.14 -7.25
N LYS A 46 -2.77 -7.60 -7.83
CA LYS A 46 -1.48 -8.30 -7.92
C LYS A 46 -0.69 -8.30 -6.60
N ARG A 47 -1.15 -7.59 -5.59
CA ARG A 47 -0.48 -7.46 -4.27
C ARG A 47 1.01 -7.07 -4.39
N VAL A 48 1.38 -6.22 -5.35
CA VAL A 48 2.77 -5.87 -5.64
C VAL A 48 3.46 -5.23 -4.43
N ARG A 49 2.81 -4.26 -3.78
CA ARG A 49 3.39 -3.53 -2.64
C ARG A 49 3.68 -4.45 -1.44
N PRO A 50 2.72 -5.23 -0.94
CA PRO A 50 3.00 -6.19 0.14
C PRO A 50 4.01 -7.26 -0.26
N LEU A 51 4.01 -7.71 -1.53
CA LEU A 51 4.99 -8.68 -2.01
C LEU A 51 6.41 -8.10 -2.04
N LEU A 52 6.60 -6.79 -2.29
CA LEU A 52 7.91 -6.15 -2.22
C LEU A 52 8.47 -6.12 -0.80
N VAL A 53 7.63 -5.90 0.23
CA VAL A 53 8.05 -6.01 1.64
C VAL A 53 8.60 -7.40 1.89
N LEU A 54 7.85 -8.44 1.50
CA LEU A 54 8.24 -9.84 1.73
C LEU A 54 9.43 -10.28 0.88
N ALA A 55 9.53 -9.81 -0.37
CA ALA A 55 10.64 -10.15 -1.26
C ALA A 55 11.99 -9.62 -0.75
N THR A 56 11.99 -8.44 -0.14
CA THR A 56 13.20 -7.87 0.49
C THR A 56 13.71 -8.76 1.62
N LEU A 57 12.82 -9.43 2.36
CA LEU A 57 13.18 -10.36 3.44
C LEU A 57 13.57 -11.74 2.90
N ASP A 58 12.84 -12.24 1.89
CA ASP A 58 13.13 -13.55 1.27
C ASP A 58 14.51 -13.58 0.62
N ASP A 59 14.93 -12.48 -0.03
CA ASP A 59 16.27 -12.34 -0.63
C ASP A 59 17.40 -12.33 0.44
N LEU A 60 17.08 -12.01 1.68
CA LEU A 60 18.00 -12.01 2.82
C LEU A 60 17.89 -13.27 3.70
N ASP A 61 17.09 -14.27 3.30
CA ASP A 61 16.78 -15.47 4.08
C ASP A 61 16.21 -15.17 5.50
N ILE A 62 15.45 -14.05 5.63
CA ILE A 62 14.85 -13.63 6.90
C ILE A 62 13.37 -13.99 6.91
N GLN A 63 12.93 -14.68 7.96
CA GLN A 63 11.51 -14.97 8.21
C GLN A 63 11.05 -14.27 9.49
N LEU A 64 10.02 -13.42 9.36
CA LEU A 64 9.40 -12.70 10.47
C LEU A 64 7.88 -12.77 10.32
N ASP A 65 7.19 -13.21 11.36
CA ASP A 65 5.72 -13.27 11.34
C ASP A 65 5.10 -11.87 11.18
N ASP A 66 5.68 -10.85 11.79
CA ASP A 66 5.26 -9.45 11.68
C ASP A 66 5.42 -8.87 10.26
N ALA A 67 6.20 -9.50 9.38
CA ALA A 67 6.37 -9.05 7.99
C ALA A 67 5.04 -9.00 7.23
N TYR A 68 4.13 -9.96 7.48
CA TYR A 68 2.80 -9.94 6.87
C TYR A 68 1.94 -8.80 7.41
N ILE A 69 2.09 -8.41 8.68
CA ILE A 69 1.38 -7.27 9.26
C ILE A 69 1.82 -5.97 8.60
N VAL A 70 3.15 -5.76 8.44
CA VAL A 70 3.72 -4.59 7.76
C VAL A 70 3.33 -4.58 6.27
N ALA A 71 3.37 -5.73 5.61
CA ALA A 71 2.92 -5.88 4.22
C ALA A 71 1.42 -5.54 4.07
N CYS A 72 0.58 -5.94 5.03
CA CYS A 72 -0.84 -5.58 5.03
C CYS A 72 -1.06 -4.09 5.28
N ALA A 73 -0.24 -3.42 6.09
CA ALA A 73 -0.37 -1.99 6.33
C ALA A 73 -0.26 -1.19 5.02
N VAL A 74 0.73 -1.48 4.17
CA VAL A 74 0.85 -0.77 2.88
C VAL A 74 -0.28 -1.12 1.91
N GLU A 75 -0.81 -2.35 1.95
CA GLU A 75 -1.95 -2.71 1.10
C GLU A 75 -3.26 -2.07 1.57
N LEU A 76 -3.45 -1.87 2.88
CA LEU A 76 -4.57 -1.09 3.42
C LEU A 76 -4.52 0.37 2.94
N ILE A 77 -3.33 1.00 2.97
CA ILE A 77 -3.13 2.34 2.40
C ILE A 77 -3.47 2.36 0.91
N HIS A 78 -2.98 1.41 0.14
CA HIS A 78 -3.29 1.33 -1.29
C HIS A 78 -4.78 1.06 -1.54
N THR A 79 -5.43 0.23 -0.74
CA THR A 79 -6.84 -0.10 -0.92
C THR A 79 -7.74 1.09 -0.61
N TYR A 80 -7.46 1.85 0.48
CA TYR A 80 -8.24 3.03 0.78
C TYR A 80 -8.12 4.09 -0.33
N SER A 81 -6.91 4.28 -0.87
CA SER A 81 -6.73 5.25 -1.95
C SER A 81 -7.57 4.91 -3.18
N LEU A 82 -7.67 3.63 -3.53
CA LEU A 82 -8.53 3.19 -4.63
C LEU A 82 -10.04 3.40 -4.34
N ILE A 83 -10.47 3.20 -3.08
CA ILE A 83 -11.87 3.47 -2.70
C ILE A 83 -12.20 4.95 -2.88
N HIS A 84 -11.28 5.84 -2.47
CA HIS A 84 -11.48 7.28 -2.57
C HIS A 84 -11.32 7.80 -4.00
N ASP A 85 -10.37 7.26 -4.77
CA ASP A 85 -10.19 7.59 -6.18
C ASP A 85 -11.44 7.29 -7.00
N ASP A 86 -12.15 6.18 -6.69
CA ASP A 86 -13.37 5.78 -7.40
C ASP A 86 -14.60 6.67 -7.14
N LEU A 87 -14.58 7.54 -6.11
CA LEU A 87 -15.73 8.35 -5.71
C LEU A 87 -16.18 9.33 -6.81
N PRO A 88 -17.48 9.73 -6.82
CA PRO A 88 -18.01 10.70 -7.78
C PRO A 88 -17.32 12.09 -7.77
N ALA A 89 -16.66 12.45 -6.67
CA ALA A 89 -15.89 13.69 -6.53
C ALA A 89 -14.44 13.57 -7.03
N MET A 90 -14.04 12.37 -7.48
CA MET A 90 -12.71 12.02 -7.98
C MET A 90 -12.83 11.49 -9.41
N ASP A 91 -12.46 10.22 -9.65
CA ASP A 91 -12.46 9.62 -11.00
C ASP A 91 -13.88 9.21 -11.48
N ASP A 92 -14.88 9.16 -10.57
CA ASP A 92 -16.29 8.73 -10.81
C ASP A 92 -16.38 7.39 -11.53
N ASP A 93 -15.57 6.43 -11.11
CA ASP A 93 -15.49 5.11 -11.71
C ASP A 93 -16.62 4.19 -11.21
N ASP A 94 -17.39 3.61 -12.12
CA ASP A 94 -18.43 2.61 -11.79
C ASP A 94 -17.85 1.23 -11.51
N TYR A 95 -16.72 0.89 -12.14
CA TYR A 95 -16.10 -0.45 -12.08
C TYR A 95 -14.61 -0.39 -11.82
N ARG A 96 -14.14 -1.27 -10.94
CA ARG A 96 -12.72 -1.53 -10.71
C ARG A 96 -12.44 -3.03 -10.76
N ARG A 97 -11.49 -3.45 -11.60
CA ARG A 97 -11.12 -4.86 -11.79
C ARG A 97 -12.31 -5.76 -12.11
N GLY A 98 -13.29 -5.25 -12.89
CA GLY A 98 -14.49 -5.97 -13.31
C GLY A 98 -15.58 -6.12 -12.26
N LYS A 99 -15.45 -5.47 -11.09
CA LYS A 99 -16.48 -5.38 -10.05
C LYS A 99 -16.94 -3.93 -9.90
N LEU A 100 -18.19 -3.74 -9.45
CA LEU A 100 -18.69 -2.42 -9.06
C LEU A 100 -17.76 -1.82 -8.00
N THR A 101 -17.55 -0.51 -8.05
CA THR A 101 -16.77 0.22 -7.06
C THR A 101 -17.48 0.28 -5.71
N ASN A 102 -16.74 0.57 -4.65
CA ASN A 102 -17.27 0.52 -3.28
C ASN A 102 -18.50 1.44 -3.13
N HIS A 103 -18.40 2.68 -3.62
CA HIS A 103 -19.49 3.65 -3.52
C HIS A 103 -20.76 3.24 -4.29
N LYS A 104 -20.62 2.49 -5.39
CA LYS A 104 -21.78 1.97 -6.15
C LYS A 104 -22.51 0.85 -5.38
N VAL A 105 -21.83 0.12 -4.50
CA VAL A 105 -22.41 -0.98 -3.73
C VAL A 105 -22.94 -0.50 -2.37
N PHE A 106 -22.21 0.39 -1.70
CA PHE A 106 -22.47 0.79 -0.30
C PHE A 106 -22.88 2.26 -0.14
N GLY A 107 -22.81 3.05 -1.20
CA GLY A 107 -23.02 4.49 -1.17
C GLY A 107 -21.77 5.27 -0.76
N ASP A 108 -21.73 6.55 -1.16
CA ASP A 108 -20.55 7.44 -1.03
C ASP A 108 -20.10 7.58 0.43
N ALA A 109 -21.04 7.82 1.34
CA ALA A 109 -20.71 8.04 2.76
C ALA A 109 -20.00 6.84 3.37
N LEU A 110 -20.47 5.61 3.09
CA LEU A 110 -19.84 4.40 3.64
C LEU A 110 -18.52 4.08 2.96
N ALA A 111 -18.37 4.39 1.67
CA ALA A 111 -17.11 4.28 0.95
C ALA A 111 -16.04 5.21 1.54
N ILE A 112 -16.38 6.49 1.81
CA ILE A 112 -15.47 7.44 2.47
C ILE A 112 -15.04 6.89 3.83
N LEU A 113 -16.01 6.47 4.68
CA LEU A 113 -15.70 5.96 6.01
C LEU A 113 -14.90 4.65 5.99
N ALA A 114 -15.11 3.79 4.99
CA ALA A 114 -14.31 2.58 4.81
C ALA A 114 -12.84 2.92 4.47
N GLY A 115 -12.61 3.89 3.61
CA GLY A 115 -11.28 4.40 3.32
C GLY A 115 -10.59 4.98 4.55
N ASP A 116 -11.28 5.86 5.29
CA ASP A 116 -10.77 6.47 6.54
C ASP A 116 -10.39 5.39 7.58
N ALA A 117 -11.27 4.38 7.75
CA ALA A 117 -11.03 3.29 8.67
C ALA A 117 -9.82 2.43 8.26
N MET A 118 -9.65 2.17 6.96
CA MET A 118 -8.49 1.42 6.44
C MET A 118 -7.19 2.19 6.63
N GLN A 119 -7.19 3.49 6.39
CA GLN A 119 -6.03 4.35 6.63
C GLN A 119 -5.61 4.30 8.11
N ALA A 120 -6.53 4.47 9.03
CA ALA A 120 -6.26 4.38 10.47
C ALA A 120 -5.76 2.99 10.87
N LEU A 121 -6.39 1.92 10.33
CA LEU A 121 -5.98 0.54 10.59
C LEU A 121 -4.57 0.25 10.11
N ALA A 122 -4.14 0.81 8.99
CA ALA A 122 -2.78 0.64 8.46
C ALA A 122 -1.72 1.09 9.49
N PHE A 123 -1.89 2.26 10.08
CA PHE A 123 -0.99 2.75 11.13
C PHE A 123 -1.10 1.94 12.42
N GLN A 124 -2.31 1.52 12.80
CA GLN A 124 -2.52 0.63 13.94
C GLN A 124 -1.79 -0.70 13.78
N CYS A 125 -1.76 -1.28 12.57
CA CYS A 125 -1.01 -2.50 12.28
C CYS A 125 0.47 -2.35 12.63
N LEU A 126 1.11 -1.24 12.28
CA LEU A 126 2.54 -1.01 12.56
C LEU A 126 2.85 -0.94 14.06
N THR A 127 1.88 -0.56 14.90
CA THR A 127 2.06 -0.55 16.37
C THR A 127 1.92 -1.95 17.00
N ARG A 128 1.41 -2.93 16.25
CA ARG A 128 1.17 -4.31 16.74
C ARG A 128 2.29 -5.29 16.40
N THR A 129 3.36 -4.84 15.78
CA THR A 129 4.53 -5.65 15.39
C THR A 129 5.38 -5.97 16.63
N ALA A 130 5.08 -7.08 17.29
CA ALA A 130 5.65 -7.43 18.60
C ALA A 130 7.15 -7.79 18.54
N SER A 131 7.64 -8.24 17.38
CA SER A 131 9.06 -8.59 17.18
C SER A 131 9.96 -7.38 16.94
N LEU A 132 9.39 -6.20 16.70
CA LEU A 132 10.13 -4.98 16.39
C LEU A 132 10.41 -4.14 17.64
N ALA A 133 11.59 -3.52 17.69
CA ALA A 133 11.87 -2.49 18.68
C ALA A 133 10.96 -1.27 18.48
N PRO A 134 10.57 -0.54 19.54
CA PRO A 134 9.73 0.66 19.41
C PRO A 134 10.28 1.70 18.45
N THR A 135 11.60 1.84 18.34
CA THR A 135 12.26 2.74 17.38
C THR A 135 12.00 2.35 15.94
N GLN A 136 11.97 1.04 15.63
CA GLN A 136 11.65 0.52 14.29
C GLN A 136 10.17 0.72 13.97
N GLN A 137 9.27 0.51 14.94
CA GLN A 137 7.84 0.79 14.78
C GLN A 137 7.60 2.26 14.46
N VAL A 138 8.23 3.17 15.20
CA VAL A 138 8.14 4.62 14.95
C VAL A 138 8.70 4.98 13.58
N GLU A 139 9.82 4.38 13.16
CA GLU A 139 10.41 4.60 11.83
C GLU A 139 9.46 4.14 10.71
N LEU A 140 8.84 2.97 10.84
CA LEU A 140 7.85 2.48 9.88
C LEU A 140 6.62 3.39 9.80
N ILE A 141 6.10 3.85 10.95
CA ILE A 141 4.96 4.78 11.01
C ILE A 141 5.31 6.09 10.32
N ARG A 142 6.49 6.67 10.61
CA ARG A 142 6.97 7.89 10.00
C ARG A 142 7.06 7.74 8.47
N LEU A 143 7.74 6.70 7.99
CA LEU A 143 7.91 6.46 6.55
C LEU A 143 6.58 6.20 5.83
N LEU A 144 5.66 5.45 6.44
CA LEU A 144 4.34 5.23 5.85
C LEU A 144 3.53 6.52 5.79
N SER A 145 3.62 7.36 6.82
CA SER A 145 2.93 8.66 6.84
C SER A 145 3.47 9.64 5.79
N GLU A 146 4.79 9.67 5.58
CA GLU A 146 5.42 10.45 4.52
C GLU A 146 5.02 9.92 3.13
N ALA A 147 5.07 8.60 2.92
CA ALA A 147 4.74 7.98 1.64
C ALA A 147 3.25 8.09 1.26
N SER A 148 2.34 8.05 2.23
CA SER A 148 0.89 8.15 1.98
C SER A 148 0.36 9.58 2.05
N GLY A 149 1.06 10.50 2.71
CA GLY A 149 0.60 11.84 3.05
C GLY A 149 0.77 12.89 1.94
N ALA A 150 0.79 14.16 2.37
CA ALA A 150 0.80 15.33 1.49
C ALA A 150 2.05 15.43 0.60
N GLU A 151 3.20 14.94 1.06
CA GLU A 151 4.44 14.91 0.27
C GLU A 151 4.55 13.68 -0.64
N GLY A 152 3.76 12.63 -0.35
CA GLY A 152 3.71 11.35 -1.07
C GLY A 152 2.45 11.21 -1.93
N MET A 153 1.75 10.09 -1.72
CA MET A 153 0.64 9.64 -2.56
C MET A 153 -0.49 10.67 -2.68
N VAL A 154 -0.94 11.27 -1.57
CA VAL A 154 -2.02 12.28 -1.58
C VAL A 154 -1.58 13.52 -2.36
N GLY A 155 -0.35 14.02 -2.16
CA GLY A 155 0.18 15.14 -2.94
C GLY A 155 0.31 14.78 -4.42
N GLY A 156 0.68 13.54 -4.74
CA GLY A 156 0.71 13.04 -6.12
C GLY A 156 -0.67 13.00 -6.76
N GLN A 157 -1.70 12.64 -6.01
CA GLN A 157 -3.11 12.66 -6.48
C GLN A 157 -3.59 14.08 -6.78
N VAL A 158 -3.23 15.07 -5.95
CA VAL A 158 -3.56 16.48 -6.21
C VAL A 158 -2.93 16.94 -7.53
N LEU A 159 -1.64 16.64 -7.75
CA LEU A 159 -0.95 16.99 -8.99
C LEU A 159 -1.55 16.28 -10.21
N ASP A 160 -2.04 15.07 -10.05
CA ASP A 160 -2.71 14.31 -11.12
C ASP A 160 -4.02 14.99 -11.53
N LEU A 161 -4.88 15.33 -10.57
CA LEU A 161 -6.12 16.08 -10.80
C LEU A 161 -5.87 17.46 -11.45
N GLU A 162 -4.87 18.21 -10.99
CA GLU A 162 -4.47 19.48 -11.60
C GLU A 162 -3.96 19.30 -13.05
N GLY A 163 -3.41 18.12 -13.33
CA GLY A 163 -2.87 17.74 -14.64
C GLY A 163 -3.93 17.41 -15.69
N GLU A 164 -5.12 16.94 -15.29
CA GLU A 164 -6.16 16.50 -16.22
C GLU A 164 -6.64 17.59 -17.18
N ALA A 165 -6.63 18.86 -16.74
CA ALA A 165 -7.12 19.99 -17.51
C ALA A 165 -6.09 20.58 -18.53
N ARG A 166 -4.85 20.04 -18.60
CA ARG A 166 -3.76 20.60 -19.39
C ARG A 166 -2.77 19.53 -19.89
N SER A 167 -1.98 19.89 -20.90
CA SER A 167 -0.86 19.03 -21.30
C SER A 167 0.28 19.15 -20.30
N LEU A 168 0.72 18.01 -19.76
CA LEU A 168 1.85 17.93 -18.85
C LEU A 168 3.16 17.73 -19.63
N ASN A 169 4.24 18.31 -19.15
CA ASN A 169 5.58 17.97 -19.62
C ASN A 169 6.12 16.72 -18.90
N VAL A 170 7.28 16.22 -19.33
CA VAL A 170 7.87 14.99 -18.78
C VAL A 170 8.20 15.12 -17.30
N ASP A 171 8.74 16.26 -16.86
CA ASP A 171 9.13 16.47 -15.47
C ASP A 171 7.90 16.51 -14.55
N GLU A 172 6.79 17.08 -15.02
CA GLU A 172 5.51 17.12 -14.30
C GLU A 172 4.90 15.72 -14.16
N LEU A 173 4.92 14.93 -15.24
CA LEU A 173 4.48 13.53 -15.22
C LEU A 173 5.34 12.70 -14.27
N GLU A 174 6.66 12.86 -14.30
CA GLU A 174 7.57 12.19 -13.39
C GLU A 174 7.28 12.56 -11.93
N ALA A 175 7.02 13.85 -11.66
CA ALA A 175 6.67 14.32 -10.32
C ALA A 175 5.37 13.69 -9.78
N ILE A 176 4.36 13.49 -10.63
CA ILE A 176 3.12 12.77 -10.29
C ILE A 176 3.43 11.30 -10.00
N HIS A 177 4.13 10.64 -10.92
CA HIS A 177 4.40 9.21 -10.81
C HIS A 177 5.25 8.85 -9.60
N VAL A 178 6.29 9.63 -9.30
CA VAL A 178 7.14 9.43 -8.13
C VAL A 178 6.32 9.53 -6.83
N ARG A 179 5.38 10.46 -6.75
CA ARG A 179 4.54 10.65 -5.55
C ARG A 179 3.36 9.68 -5.50
N LYS A 180 2.49 9.70 -6.50
CA LYS A 180 1.23 8.93 -6.51
C LYS A 180 1.48 7.42 -6.42
N THR A 181 2.49 6.93 -7.10
CA THR A 181 2.78 5.49 -7.20
C THR A 181 4.11 5.10 -6.55
N GLY A 182 5.16 5.86 -6.82
CA GLY A 182 6.53 5.55 -6.42
C GLY A 182 6.72 5.58 -4.91
N ALA A 183 6.08 6.50 -4.19
CA ALA A 183 6.24 6.66 -2.75
C ALA A 183 5.89 5.38 -1.96
N LEU A 184 4.74 4.75 -2.26
CA LEU A 184 4.34 3.51 -1.60
C LEU A 184 5.17 2.29 -2.04
N LEU A 185 5.68 2.27 -3.27
CA LEU A 185 6.63 1.23 -3.71
C LEU A 185 7.96 1.37 -2.97
N SER A 186 8.46 2.60 -2.81
CA SER A 186 9.68 2.88 -2.02
C SER A 186 9.49 2.48 -0.57
N PHE A 187 8.38 2.89 0.06
CA PHE A 187 8.04 2.45 1.41
C PHE A 187 8.09 0.92 1.54
N SER A 188 7.52 0.18 0.58
CA SER A 188 7.47 -1.28 0.66
C SER A 188 8.87 -1.91 0.76
N ILE A 189 9.83 -1.42 -0.01
CA ILE A 189 11.21 -1.91 0.00
C ILE A 189 11.95 -1.43 1.26
N GLU A 190 11.79 -0.16 1.64
CA GLU A 190 12.40 0.41 2.84
C GLU A 190 11.89 -0.29 4.11
N ALA A 191 10.58 -0.62 4.16
CA ALA A 191 10.00 -1.38 5.26
C ALA A 191 10.64 -2.78 5.41
N GLY A 192 10.86 -3.49 4.31
CA GLY A 192 11.61 -4.75 4.32
C GLY A 192 13.03 -4.58 4.86
N ALA A 193 13.72 -3.48 4.50
CA ALA A 193 15.06 -3.18 4.99
C ALA A 193 15.10 -2.88 6.51
N ILE A 194 14.05 -2.24 7.05
CA ILE A 194 13.90 -1.98 8.49
C ILE A 194 13.64 -3.30 9.23
N LEU A 195 12.72 -4.12 8.72
CA LEU A 195 12.42 -5.45 9.25
C LEU A 195 13.68 -6.33 9.30
N ALA A 196 14.51 -6.27 8.26
CA ALA A 196 15.77 -7.00 8.16
C ALA A 196 16.90 -6.39 9.02
N GLN A 197 16.66 -5.29 9.72
CA GLN A 197 17.64 -4.58 10.53
C GLN A 197 18.95 -4.24 9.77
N LEU A 198 18.82 -3.86 8.49
CA LEU A 198 19.98 -3.55 7.68
C LEU A 198 20.70 -2.28 8.18
N CYS A 199 22.02 -2.23 7.98
CA CYS A 199 22.80 -1.04 8.23
C CYS A 199 22.43 0.08 7.24
N ASP A 200 22.73 1.32 7.61
CA ASP A 200 22.33 2.52 6.86
C ASP A 200 22.85 2.53 5.40
N ASP A 201 24.04 2.00 5.16
CA ASP A 201 24.57 1.90 3.80
C ASP A 201 23.71 1.00 2.92
N LYS A 202 23.33 -0.18 3.40
CA LYS A 202 22.41 -1.10 2.67
C LYS A 202 21.01 -0.52 2.52
N LYS A 203 20.47 0.12 3.55
CA LYS A 203 19.20 0.87 3.47
C LYS A 203 19.27 1.91 2.36
N GLY A 204 20.35 2.68 2.30
CA GLY A 204 20.57 3.68 1.24
C GLY A 204 20.65 3.08 -0.17
N GLN A 205 21.24 1.89 -0.33
CA GLN A 205 21.26 1.18 -1.61
C GLN A 205 19.86 0.73 -2.03
N LEU A 206 19.08 0.13 -1.12
CA LEU A 206 17.71 -0.29 -1.37
C LEU A 206 16.78 0.88 -1.67
N LYS A 207 16.97 2.02 -1.01
CA LYS A 207 16.22 3.26 -1.30
C LYS A 207 16.46 3.74 -2.73
N ARG A 208 17.70 3.75 -3.22
CA ARG A 208 18.00 4.08 -4.63
C ARG A 208 17.36 3.09 -5.58
N TYR A 209 17.44 1.80 -5.29
CA TYR A 209 16.77 0.76 -6.07
C TYR A 209 15.25 0.96 -6.13
N ALA A 210 14.62 1.23 -4.99
CA ALA A 210 13.19 1.50 -4.87
C ALA A 210 12.74 2.69 -5.73
N HIS A 211 13.51 3.78 -5.73
CA HIS A 211 13.25 4.95 -6.57
C HIS A 211 13.23 4.57 -8.07
N HIS A 212 14.23 3.84 -8.55
CA HIS A 212 14.29 3.42 -9.95
C HIS A 212 13.18 2.43 -10.33
N ILE A 213 12.80 1.53 -9.43
CA ILE A 213 11.65 0.63 -9.65
C ILE A 213 10.35 1.42 -9.73
N GLY A 214 10.17 2.43 -8.86
CA GLY A 214 9.01 3.33 -8.89
C GLY A 214 8.85 4.03 -10.24
N LEU A 215 9.94 4.56 -10.80
CA LEU A 215 9.96 5.17 -12.13
C LEU A 215 9.67 4.15 -13.23
N ALA A 216 10.37 3.01 -13.23
CA ALA A 216 10.21 1.97 -14.24
C ALA A 216 8.79 1.40 -14.29
N PHE A 217 8.08 1.34 -13.16
CA PHE A 217 6.72 0.83 -13.08
C PHE A 217 5.71 1.65 -13.87
N GLN A 218 6.03 2.92 -14.16
CA GLN A 218 5.16 3.88 -14.85
C GLN A 218 5.50 4.04 -16.34
N ILE A 219 6.66 3.52 -16.78
CA ILE A 219 7.08 3.54 -18.19
C ILE A 219 6.40 2.37 -18.91
N LYS A 220 5.09 2.51 -19.21
CA LYS A 220 4.36 1.48 -19.94
C LYS A 220 3.44 2.10 -20.98
#